data_5c530f21bc41a2d39ab50edb05045144
#
_entry.id   5c530f21bc41a2d39ab50edb05045144
#
_cell.length_a   1.000
_cell.length_b   1.000
_cell.length_c   1.000
_cell.angle_alpha   90.00
_cell.angle_beta   90.00
_cell.angle_gamma   90.00
#
_symmetry.space_group_name_H-M   'P 1'
#
loop_
_entity.id
_entity.type
_entity.pdbx_description
1 polymer ?
#
loop_
_entity_poly.entity_id
_entity_poly.type
_entity_poly.pdbx_seq_one_letter_code
_entity_poly.pdbx_strand_id
1 'polypeptide(L)'
;MSLRVRVFYGWWVVAACFVIAAFAWALGLFGSSVYLQAVTAAHGWPIAEVASAITLFFLVSALVQRAVGRSIDRWGPRPVLSLGAVSMCLGVALIGQVSAPWQLYPCFVLIGVGWSTLSTTGIAATVAPWFERHQGRSMTLAIMGASVGAIVGVPLLLLAVGKFGLASGLIVTATVAALVLLPLIARALRFRGPAEIGQRRDGDSTPLDQAASPLARPAPTQGKRRILLWSAAIGFALGLTVQIGFITHHVTLAQPMLGTAGAGLLVSATGLTAFVGRLVLARIVDQVNVRRLAWLIMTLQTTALLAIALWPTAPVLIAASLVYGYGIGHVTTLGPVVVRREFGAAAFGATYGAAATVIQLTSAFGPALFGFLRDSFGGYGPGLMIASLVTALGGLSLFIGSLVFRPAGRS
;
A
#
# COMPACT_ATOMS: atom_id res chain seq x y z
N MET A 1 2.33 -47.16 6.32
CA MET A 1 2.32 -46.30 5.13
C MET A 1 1.96 -44.91 5.61
N SER A 2 2.99 -44.10 5.90
CA SER A 2 2.80 -42.75 6.47
C SER A 2 2.30 -41.80 5.37
N LEU A 3 1.07 -41.36 5.47
CA LEU A 3 0.51 -40.27 4.69
C LEU A 3 1.27 -38.98 5.07
N ARG A 4 2.42 -38.71 4.43
CA ARG A 4 2.98 -37.38 4.42
C ARG A 4 2.00 -36.48 3.66
N VAL A 5 1.19 -35.72 4.38
CA VAL A 5 0.39 -34.64 3.82
C VAL A 5 1.40 -33.68 3.18
N ARG A 6 1.60 -33.83 1.87
CA ARG A 6 2.43 -32.87 1.12
C ARG A 6 1.64 -31.58 1.06
N VAL A 7 2.05 -30.61 1.85
CA VAL A 7 1.49 -29.25 1.77
C VAL A 7 1.57 -28.79 0.31
N PHE A 8 0.43 -28.33 -0.23
CA PHE A 8 0.36 -27.79 -1.59
C PHE A 8 1.38 -26.66 -1.77
N TYR A 9 2.19 -26.76 -2.83
CA TYR A 9 3.31 -25.82 -3.04
C TYR A 9 2.87 -24.35 -3.11
N GLY A 10 1.65 -24.07 -3.56
CA GLY A 10 1.07 -22.73 -3.59
C GLY A 10 1.11 -22.01 -2.23
N TRP A 11 1.01 -22.74 -1.11
CA TRP A 11 1.12 -22.13 0.22
C TRP A 11 2.54 -21.68 0.58
N TRP A 12 3.57 -22.36 0.04
CA TRP A 12 4.96 -21.88 0.13
C TRP A 12 5.18 -20.60 -0.67
N VAL A 13 4.54 -20.49 -1.84
CA VAL A 13 4.53 -19.26 -2.63
C VAL A 13 3.85 -18.12 -1.86
N VAL A 14 2.71 -18.39 -1.20
CA VAL A 14 2.02 -17.41 -0.34
C VAL A 14 2.91 -16.97 0.82
N ALA A 15 3.57 -17.90 1.52
CA ALA A 15 4.48 -17.58 2.62
C ALA A 15 5.67 -16.73 2.15
N ALA A 16 6.25 -17.05 0.98
CA ALA A 16 7.30 -16.24 0.38
C ALA A 16 6.80 -14.83 0.02
N CYS A 17 5.63 -14.71 -0.58
CA CYS A 17 5.00 -13.43 -0.90
C CYS A 17 4.67 -12.61 0.35
N PHE A 18 4.31 -13.25 1.48
CA PHE A 18 4.15 -12.58 2.78
C PHE A 18 5.46 -11.90 3.24
N VAL A 19 6.59 -12.62 3.18
CA VAL A 19 7.89 -12.05 3.54
C VAL A 19 8.30 -10.96 2.56
N ILE A 20 8.09 -11.16 1.26
CA ILE A 20 8.35 -10.14 0.23
C ILE A 20 7.53 -8.88 0.52
N ALA A 21 6.24 -9.02 0.86
CA ALA A 21 5.39 -7.90 1.24
C ALA A 21 5.93 -7.18 2.49
N ALA A 22 6.36 -7.92 3.51
CA ALA A 22 6.90 -7.31 4.72
C ALA A 22 8.10 -6.39 4.42
N PHE A 23 9.07 -6.87 3.65
CA PHE A 23 10.22 -6.05 3.25
C PHE A 23 9.84 -4.92 2.29
N ALA A 24 8.99 -5.18 1.30
CA ALA A 24 8.57 -4.16 0.35
C ALA A 24 7.89 -2.98 1.04
N TRP A 25 6.95 -3.24 1.95
CA TRP A 25 6.27 -2.18 2.70
C TRP A 25 7.16 -1.48 3.72
N ALA A 26 8.06 -2.24 4.38
CA ALA A 26 9.04 -1.67 5.30
C ALA A 26 10.00 -0.70 4.62
N LEU A 27 10.53 -1.08 3.45
CA LEU A 27 11.54 -0.30 2.73
C LEU A 27 10.94 0.71 1.74
N GLY A 28 9.73 0.47 1.23
CA GLY A 28 9.05 1.37 0.30
C GLY A 28 8.13 2.35 1.03
N LEU A 29 6.85 1.98 1.18
CA LEU A 29 5.81 2.89 1.66
C LEU A 29 6.11 3.47 3.05
N PHE A 30 6.35 2.61 4.05
CA PHE A 30 6.60 3.07 5.41
C PHE A 30 8.04 3.56 5.61
N GLY A 31 9.01 2.97 4.90
CA GLY A 31 10.41 3.40 4.92
C GLY A 31 10.59 4.84 4.43
N SER A 32 9.71 5.31 3.53
CA SER A 32 9.75 6.69 3.03
C SER A 32 9.68 7.73 4.15
N SER A 33 8.96 7.44 5.25
CA SER A 33 8.90 8.35 6.41
C SER A 33 10.22 8.42 7.19
N VAL A 34 10.94 7.31 7.25
CA VAL A 34 12.27 7.26 7.89
C VAL A 34 13.30 7.96 7.01
N TYR A 35 13.28 7.73 5.69
CA TYR A 35 14.19 8.41 4.76
C TYR A 35 13.99 9.91 4.77
N LEU A 36 12.72 10.38 4.74
CA LEU A 36 12.41 11.80 4.82
C LEU A 36 13.02 12.44 6.08
N GLN A 37 12.75 11.84 7.25
CA GLN A 37 13.24 12.33 8.52
C GLN A 37 14.77 12.27 8.62
N ALA A 38 15.39 11.12 8.29
CA ALA A 38 16.80 10.90 8.46
C ALA A 38 17.67 11.71 7.49
N VAL A 39 17.27 11.82 6.22
CA VAL A 39 17.99 12.65 5.22
C VAL A 39 17.87 14.14 5.56
N THR A 40 16.67 14.61 5.91
CA THR A 40 16.48 16.01 6.32
C THR A 40 17.30 16.35 7.57
N ALA A 41 17.34 15.45 8.56
CA ALA A 41 18.13 15.66 9.77
C ALA A 41 19.65 15.62 9.52
N ALA A 42 20.11 14.77 8.60
CA ALA A 42 21.54 14.63 8.31
C ALA A 42 22.11 15.77 7.46
N HIS A 43 21.34 16.28 6.51
CA HIS A 43 21.81 17.26 5.52
C HIS A 43 21.22 18.67 5.68
N GLY A 44 20.16 18.84 6.48
CA GLY A 44 19.45 20.11 6.62
C GLY A 44 18.68 20.55 5.37
N TRP A 45 18.44 19.63 4.42
CA TRP A 45 17.71 19.94 3.18
C TRP A 45 16.24 20.24 3.44
N PRO A 46 15.60 21.09 2.62
CA PRO A 46 14.16 21.35 2.72
C PRO A 46 13.35 20.06 2.64
N ILE A 47 12.31 19.96 3.47
CA ILE A 47 11.44 18.80 3.49
C ILE A 47 10.73 18.61 2.14
N ALA A 48 10.33 19.71 1.48
CA ALA A 48 9.70 19.66 0.16
C ALA A 48 10.62 19.03 -0.90
N GLU A 49 11.91 19.28 -0.84
CA GLU A 49 12.88 18.74 -1.80
C GLU A 49 13.04 17.22 -1.63
N VAL A 50 13.22 16.74 -0.41
CA VAL A 50 13.29 15.29 -0.14
C VAL A 50 11.95 14.60 -0.45
N ALA A 51 10.82 15.22 -0.10
CA ALA A 51 9.49 14.71 -0.37
C ALA A 51 9.17 14.65 -1.88
N SER A 52 9.74 15.57 -2.70
CA SER A 52 9.58 15.52 -4.15
C SER A 52 10.29 14.31 -4.78
N ALA A 53 11.45 13.91 -4.26
CA ALA A 53 12.13 12.70 -4.67
C ALA A 53 11.31 11.43 -4.28
N ILE A 54 10.70 11.43 -3.10
CA ILE A 54 9.76 10.37 -2.69
C ILE A 54 8.52 10.35 -3.59
N THR A 55 8.02 11.48 -4.03
CA THR A 55 6.95 11.55 -5.03
C THR A 55 7.33 10.84 -6.32
N LEU A 56 8.58 11.03 -6.80
CA LEU A 56 9.06 10.33 -7.99
C LEU A 56 9.06 8.81 -7.81
N PHE A 57 9.37 8.30 -6.62
CA PHE A 57 9.22 6.87 -6.30
C PHE A 57 7.81 6.35 -6.60
N PHE A 58 6.77 7.03 -6.13
CA PHE A 58 5.38 6.62 -6.36
C PHE A 58 4.97 6.78 -7.84
N LEU A 59 5.41 7.85 -8.52
CA LEU A 59 5.15 8.06 -9.95
C LEU A 59 5.77 6.97 -10.81
N VAL A 60 7.05 6.66 -10.59
CA VAL A 60 7.75 5.57 -11.30
C VAL A 60 7.03 4.24 -11.07
N SER A 61 6.65 3.96 -9.83
CA SER A 61 5.89 2.76 -9.51
C SER A 61 4.60 2.66 -10.30
N ALA A 62 3.80 3.74 -10.36
CA ALA A 62 2.55 3.75 -11.12
C ALA A 62 2.75 3.52 -12.61
N LEU A 63 3.78 4.12 -13.20
CA LEU A 63 4.10 4.01 -14.63
C LEU A 63 4.59 2.62 -15.03
N VAL A 64 5.46 2.03 -14.18
CA VAL A 64 6.12 0.73 -14.49
C VAL A 64 5.22 -0.46 -14.18
N GLN A 65 4.18 -0.30 -13.36
CA GLN A 65 3.31 -1.39 -12.87
C GLN A 65 2.74 -2.28 -13.98
N ARG A 66 2.29 -1.68 -15.11
CA ARG A 66 1.77 -2.45 -16.24
C ARG A 66 2.86 -3.27 -16.93
N ALA A 67 4.07 -2.73 -17.02
CA ALA A 67 5.22 -3.43 -17.59
C ALA A 67 5.64 -4.61 -16.71
N VAL A 68 5.60 -4.44 -15.39
CA VAL A 68 5.89 -5.50 -14.41
C VAL A 68 4.94 -6.69 -14.60
N GLY A 69 3.62 -6.47 -14.68
CA GLY A 69 2.66 -7.55 -14.93
C GLY A 69 3.01 -8.35 -16.19
N ARG A 70 3.20 -7.66 -17.32
CA ARG A 70 3.58 -8.31 -18.59
C ARG A 70 4.93 -9.03 -18.52
N SER A 71 5.87 -8.50 -17.76
CA SER A 71 7.18 -9.12 -17.58
C SER A 71 7.09 -10.42 -16.78
N ILE A 72 6.23 -10.45 -15.74
CA ILE A 72 5.97 -11.67 -14.97
C ILE A 72 5.28 -12.73 -15.84
N ASP A 73 4.32 -12.34 -16.66
CA ASP A 73 3.65 -13.27 -17.58
C ASP A 73 4.64 -13.88 -18.58
N ARG A 74 5.58 -13.06 -19.11
CA ARG A 74 6.55 -13.50 -20.13
C ARG A 74 7.70 -14.30 -19.54
N TRP A 75 8.35 -13.80 -18.49
CA TRP A 75 9.60 -14.34 -17.95
C TRP A 75 9.41 -15.14 -16.65
N GLY A 76 8.22 -15.07 -16.05
CA GLY A 76 7.91 -15.66 -14.76
C GLY A 76 8.25 -14.73 -13.57
N PRO A 77 7.77 -15.09 -12.37
CA PRO A 77 7.93 -14.24 -11.20
C PRO A 77 9.38 -14.15 -10.69
N ARG A 78 10.15 -15.26 -10.77
CA ARG A 78 11.49 -15.33 -10.19
C ARG A 78 12.46 -14.25 -10.68
N PRO A 79 12.75 -14.08 -11.99
CA PRO A 79 13.70 -13.07 -12.46
C PRO A 79 13.18 -11.65 -12.23
N VAL A 80 11.87 -11.41 -12.41
CA VAL A 80 11.28 -10.07 -12.26
C VAL A 80 11.31 -9.61 -10.80
N LEU A 81 10.91 -10.46 -9.86
CA LEU A 81 10.95 -10.12 -8.44
C LEU A 81 12.38 -10.03 -7.92
N SER A 82 13.32 -10.86 -8.43
CA SER A 82 14.74 -10.73 -8.08
C SER A 82 15.32 -9.40 -8.54
N LEU A 83 15.06 -8.98 -9.76
CA LEU A 83 15.46 -7.66 -10.26
C LEU A 83 14.87 -6.54 -9.40
N GLY A 84 13.58 -6.65 -9.04
CA GLY A 84 12.93 -5.71 -8.15
C GLY A 84 13.55 -5.64 -6.76
N ALA A 85 13.92 -6.79 -6.19
CA ALA A 85 14.59 -6.85 -4.89
C ALA A 85 15.97 -6.19 -4.94
N VAL A 86 16.76 -6.46 -5.98
CA VAL A 86 18.07 -5.81 -6.21
C VAL A 86 17.88 -4.30 -6.37
N SER A 87 16.94 -3.87 -7.21
CA SER A 87 16.65 -2.46 -7.46
C SER A 87 16.26 -1.72 -6.17
N MET A 88 15.35 -2.30 -5.36
CA MET A 88 14.94 -1.70 -4.09
C MET A 88 16.09 -1.63 -3.09
N CYS A 89 16.84 -2.72 -2.90
CA CYS A 89 17.96 -2.75 -1.96
C CYS A 89 19.06 -1.77 -2.37
N LEU A 90 19.39 -1.70 -3.67
CA LEU A 90 20.36 -0.75 -4.20
C LEU A 90 19.91 0.70 -3.98
N GLY A 91 18.65 1.01 -4.30
CA GLY A 91 18.08 2.35 -4.07
C GLY A 91 18.17 2.75 -2.59
N VAL A 92 17.81 1.86 -1.66
CA VAL A 92 17.88 2.11 -0.21
C VAL A 92 19.34 2.32 0.24
N ALA A 93 20.27 1.48 -0.21
CA ALA A 93 21.68 1.62 0.17
C ALA A 93 22.30 2.94 -0.31
N LEU A 94 21.89 3.39 -1.53
CA LEU A 94 22.43 4.61 -2.12
C LEU A 94 21.88 5.90 -1.46
N ILE A 95 20.68 5.90 -0.86
CA ILE A 95 20.14 7.08 -0.15
C ILE A 95 21.15 7.58 0.94
N GLY A 96 21.83 6.68 1.62
CA GLY A 96 22.79 7.05 2.65
C GLY A 96 24.12 7.62 2.12
N GLN A 97 24.38 7.58 0.81
CA GLN A 97 25.62 8.02 0.16
C GLN A 97 25.48 9.36 -0.57
N VAL A 98 24.29 9.93 -0.58
CA VAL A 98 24.04 11.18 -1.31
C VAL A 98 24.72 12.36 -0.63
N SER A 99 25.30 13.25 -1.44
CA SER A 99 25.93 14.49 -1.00
C SER A 99 25.23 15.73 -1.57
N ALA A 100 24.33 15.54 -2.54
CA ALA A 100 23.54 16.59 -3.14
C ALA A 100 22.08 16.13 -3.34
N PRO A 101 21.08 17.03 -3.20
CA PRO A 101 19.66 16.67 -3.22
C PRO A 101 19.22 15.95 -4.50
N TRP A 102 19.75 16.33 -5.66
CA TRP A 102 19.41 15.72 -6.94
C TRP A 102 19.76 14.23 -7.02
N GLN A 103 20.74 13.76 -6.23
CA GLN A 103 21.13 12.34 -6.18
C GLN A 103 20.06 11.46 -5.53
N LEU A 104 19.11 12.03 -4.78
CA LEU A 104 17.97 11.30 -4.23
C LEU A 104 17.04 10.76 -5.35
N TYR A 105 16.89 11.50 -6.44
CA TYR A 105 15.95 11.12 -7.49
C TYR A 105 16.28 9.75 -8.11
N PRO A 106 17.51 9.45 -8.56
CA PRO A 106 17.85 8.13 -9.07
C PRO A 106 17.69 7.03 -8.00
N CYS A 107 17.97 7.30 -6.72
CA CYS A 107 17.73 6.34 -5.64
C CYS A 107 16.25 5.98 -5.53
N PHE A 108 15.37 6.99 -5.56
CA PHE A 108 13.93 6.78 -5.49
C PHE A 108 13.33 6.19 -6.76
N VAL A 109 13.93 6.40 -7.94
CA VAL A 109 13.58 5.67 -9.18
C VAL A 109 13.83 4.17 -8.98
N LEU A 110 15.00 3.79 -8.46
CA LEU A 110 15.32 2.39 -8.17
C LEU A 110 14.33 1.76 -7.17
N ILE A 111 13.99 2.49 -6.09
CA ILE A 111 13.00 2.04 -5.12
C ILE A 111 11.63 1.90 -5.79
N GLY A 112 11.24 2.81 -6.70
CA GLY A 112 9.98 2.78 -7.43
C GLY A 112 9.83 1.55 -8.33
N VAL A 113 10.88 1.19 -9.05
CA VAL A 113 10.93 -0.05 -9.82
C VAL A 113 10.82 -1.27 -8.91
N GLY A 114 11.60 -1.30 -7.82
CA GLY A 114 11.56 -2.36 -6.82
C GLY A 114 10.18 -2.52 -6.18
N TRP A 115 9.57 -1.43 -5.76
CA TRP A 115 8.23 -1.41 -5.19
C TRP A 115 7.18 -1.94 -6.17
N SER A 116 7.22 -1.50 -7.43
CA SER A 116 6.28 -1.96 -8.44
C SER A 116 6.30 -3.47 -8.63
N THR A 117 7.47 -4.10 -8.50
CA THR A 117 7.64 -5.56 -8.65
C THR A 117 7.31 -6.34 -7.38
N LEU A 118 7.60 -5.81 -6.19
CA LEU A 118 7.51 -6.52 -4.91
C LEU A 118 6.21 -6.24 -4.16
N SER A 119 5.42 -5.25 -4.60
CA SER A 119 4.17 -4.87 -3.95
C SER A 119 2.96 -5.64 -4.52
N THR A 120 1.77 -5.12 -4.35
CA THR A 120 0.50 -5.79 -4.65
C THR A 120 0.45 -6.40 -6.06
N THR A 121 0.98 -5.71 -7.08
CA THR A 121 0.93 -6.21 -8.47
C THR A 121 1.81 -7.44 -8.67
N GLY A 122 3.06 -7.39 -8.23
CA GLY A 122 3.97 -8.52 -8.34
C GLY A 122 3.50 -9.72 -7.53
N ILE A 123 3.00 -9.48 -6.30
CA ILE A 123 2.43 -10.51 -5.44
C ILE A 123 1.19 -11.15 -6.09
N ALA A 124 0.28 -10.32 -6.63
CA ALA A 124 -0.93 -10.79 -7.27
C ALA A 124 -0.62 -11.68 -8.49
N ALA A 125 0.27 -11.22 -9.37
CA ALA A 125 0.68 -11.99 -10.54
C ALA A 125 1.40 -13.30 -10.19
N THR A 126 2.08 -13.33 -9.03
CA THR A 126 2.79 -14.53 -8.55
C THR A 126 1.85 -15.55 -7.90
N VAL A 127 0.86 -15.10 -7.13
CA VAL A 127 -0.04 -15.98 -6.36
C VAL A 127 -1.22 -16.48 -7.21
N ALA A 128 -1.76 -15.64 -8.11
CA ALA A 128 -2.97 -15.94 -8.88
C ALA A 128 -2.91 -17.25 -9.69
N PRO A 129 -1.80 -17.67 -10.32
CA PRO A 129 -1.73 -18.93 -11.06
C PRO A 129 -1.93 -20.19 -10.20
N TRP A 130 -1.66 -20.11 -8.89
CA TRP A 130 -1.70 -21.23 -7.96
C TRP A 130 -3.08 -21.52 -7.40
N PHE A 131 -3.94 -20.51 -7.31
CA PHE A 131 -5.22 -20.60 -6.63
C PHE A 131 -6.38 -20.16 -7.52
N GLU A 132 -7.51 -20.83 -7.39
CA GLU A 132 -8.76 -20.49 -8.05
C GLU A 132 -9.87 -20.33 -7.03
N ARG A 133 -10.15 -21.37 -6.26
CA ARG A 133 -11.17 -21.38 -5.19
C ARG A 133 -10.72 -20.55 -3.98
N HIS A 134 -9.45 -20.68 -3.58
CA HIS A 134 -8.87 -20.00 -2.41
C HIS A 134 -8.13 -18.70 -2.75
N GLN A 135 -8.35 -18.12 -3.95
CA GLN A 135 -7.61 -16.93 -4.43
C GLN A 135 -7.72 -15.73 -3.47
N GLY A 136 -8.91 -15.44 -2.94
CA GLY A 136 -9.10 -14.35 -1.99
C GLY A 136 -8.32 -14.54 -0.70
N ARG A 137 -8.35 -15.76 -0.13
CA ARG A 137 -7.64 -16.12 1.09
C ARG A 137 -6.11 -16.07 0.91
N SER A 138 -5.61 -16.68 -0.15
CA SER A 138 -4.17 -16.71 -0.44
C SER A 138 -3.60 -15.33 -0.68
N MET A 139 -4.33 -14.48 -1.41
CA MET A 139 -3.97 -13.10 -1.68
C MET A 139 -3.93 -12.25 -0.40
N THR A 140 -4.96 -12.38 0.44
CA THR A 140 -5.02 -11.68 1.73
C THR A 140 -3.85 -12.07 2.63
N LEU A 141 -3.57 -13.36 2.77
CA LEU A 141 -2.45 -13.85 3.58
C LEU A 141 -1.10 -13.34 3.04
N ALA A 142 -0.88 -13.36 1.73
CA ALA A 142 0.34 -12.85 1.14
C ALA A 142 0.54 -11.34 1.43
N ILE A 143 -0.52 -10.52 1.32
CA ILE A 143 -0.42 -9.07 1.54
C ILE A 143 -0.40 -8.70 3.04
N MET A 144 -0.83 -9.58 3.94
CA MET A 144 -0.72 -9.31 5.39
C MET A 144 0.71 -9.03 5.86
N GLY A 145 1.72 -9.50 5.12
CA GLY A 145 3.13 -9.11 5.34
C GLY A 145 3.35 -7.59 5.36
N ALA A 146 2.56 -6.83 4.59
CA ALA A 146 2.60 -5.36 4.59
C ALA A 146 2.45 -4.75 5.99
N SER A 147 1.57 -5.33 6.83
CA SER A 147 1.38 -4.87 8.20
C SER A 147 2.59 -5.18 9.09
N VAL A 148 3.23 -6.34 8.88
CA VAL A 148 4.49 -6.66 9.57
C VAL A 148 5.59 -5.68 9.18
N GLY A 149 5.65 -5.28 7.90
CA GLY A 149 6.56 -4.23 7.43
C GLY A 149 6.40 -2.91 8.16
N ALA A 150 5.15 -2.47 8.43
CA ALA A 150 4.89 -1.28 9.23
C ALA A 150 5.27 -1.46 10.70
N ILE A 151 4.81 -2.57 11.30
CA ILE A 151 4.93 -2.80 12.75
C ILE A 151 6.37 -3.06 13.19
N VAL A 152 7.11 -3.83 12.41
CA VAL A 152 8.46 -4.29 12.76
C VAL A 152 9.53 -3.57 11.93
N GLY A 153 9.27 -3.36 10.64
CA GLY A 153 10.27 -2.85 9.70
C GLY A 153 10.69 -1.41 9.99
N VAL A 154 9.74 -0.52 10.30
CA VAL A 154 10.04 0.89 10.59
C VAL A 154 10.88 1.06 11.85
N PRO A 155 10.54 0.46 13.01
CA PRO A 155 11.42 0.51 14.18
C PRO A 155 12.81 -0.06 13.92
N LEU A 156 12.93 -1.18 13.22
CA LEU A 156 14.23 -1.77 12.89
C LEU A 156 15.05 -0.85 11.99
N LEU A 157 14.41 -0.19 11.02
CA LEU A 157 15.07 0.77 10.14
C LEU A 157 15.56 2.00 10.93
N LEU A 158 14.72 2.55 11.82
CA LEU A 158 15.11 3.66 12.71
C LEU A 158 16.25 3.25 13.67
N LEU A 159 16.20 2.05 14.22
CA LEU A 159 17.28 1.52 15.07
C LEU A 159 18.59 1.36 14.30
N ALA A 160 18.54 0.85 13.06
CA ALA A 160 19.72 0.72 12.21
C ALA A 160 20.35 2.07 11.90
N VAL A 161 19.53 3.05 11.49
CA VAL A 161 19.98 4.42 11.22
C VAL A 161 20.50 5.10 12.49
N GLY A 162 19.80 4.95 13.61
CA GLY A 162 20.22 5.54 14.90
C GLY A 162 21.51 4.95 15.46
N LYS A 163 21.75 3.63 15.29
CA LYS A 163 22.92 2.94 15.82
C LYS A 163 24.16 3.07 14.92
N PHE A 164 23.98 2.98 13.60
CA PHE A 164 25.09 2.92 12.66
C PHE A 164 25.25 4.21 11.83
N GLY A 165 24.39 5.21 12.02
CA GLY A 165 24.31 6.39 11.18
C GLY A 165 23.54 6.14 9.87
N LEU A 166 23.25 7.22 9.13
CA LEU A 166 22.43 7.17 7.92
C LEU A 166 23.03 6.21 6.87
N ALA A 167 24.29 6.43 6.49
CA ALA A 167 24.93 5.67 5.41
C ALA A 167 25.05 4.17 5.75
N SER A 168 25.69 3.85 6.86
CA SER A 168 25.92 2.45 7.26
C SER A 168 24.63 1.74 7.66
N GLY A 169 23.67 2.45 8.31
CA GLY A 169 22.39 1.88 8.70
C GLY A 169 21.54 1.46 7.49
N LEU A 170 21.53 2.26 6.43
CA LEU A 170 20.82 1.93 5.20
C LEU A 170 21.52 0.80 4.41
N ILE A 171 22.86 0.78 4.37
CA ILE A 171 23.60 -0.34 3.77
C ILE A 171 23.31 -1.65 4.50
N VAL A 172 23.39 -1.66 5.84
CA VAL A 172 23.09 -2.85 6.64
C VAL A 172 21.67 -3.34 6.38
N THR A 173 20.70 -2.42 6.40
CA THR A 173 19.28 -2.75 6.13
C THR A 173 19.09 -3.33 4.73
N ALA A 174 19.68 -2.70 3.71
CA ALA A 174 19.61 -3.17 2.33
C ALA A 174 20.28 -4.54 2.15
N THR A 175 21.42 -4.75 2.80
CA THR A 175 22.16 -6.04 2.77
C THR A 175 21.35 -7.15 3.42
N VAL A 176 20.76 -6.91 4.60
CA VAL A 176 19.90 -7.90 5.28
C VAL A 176 18.68 -8.21 4.40
N ALA A 177 18.04 -7.19 3.82
CA ALA A 177 16.92 -7.39 2.91
C ALA A 177 17.30 -8.22 1.67
N ALA A 178 18.45 -7.94 1.05
CA ALA A 178 18.94 -8.69 -0.10
C ALA A 178 19.26 -10.15 0.26
N LEU A 179 19.94 -10.38 1.40
CA LEU A 179 20.28 -11.72 1.89
C LEU A 179 19.06 -12.57 2.25
N VAL A 180 17.95 -11.95 2.61
CA VAL A 180 16.68 -12.65 2.87
C VAL A 180 15.89 -12.83 1.58
N LEU A 181 15.65 -11.74 0.82
CA LEU A 181 14.76 -11.75 -0.33
C LEU A 181 15.30 -12.56 -1.51
N LEU A 182 16.57 -12.41 -1.86
CA LEU A 182 17.10 -13.07 -3.07
C LEU A 182 17.11 -14.60 -2.95
N PRO A 183 17.60 -15.22 -1.85
CA PRO A 183 17.51 -16.67 -1.67
C PRO A 183 16.07 -17.16 -1.56
N LEU A 184 15.19 -16.38 -0.89
CA LEU A 184 13.77 -16.73 -0.76
C LEU A 184 13.09 -16.77 -2.14
N ILE A 185 13.25 -15.73 -2.94
CA ILE A 185 12.71 -15.65 -4.31
C ILE A 185 13.28 -16.78 -5.17
N ALA A 186 14.60 -17.01 -5.10
CA ALA A 186 15.27 -18.04 -5.88
C ALA A 186 14.74 -19.46 -5.59
N ARG A 187 14.39 -19.75 -4.33
CA ARG A 187 13.92 -21.09 -3.91
C ARG A 187 12.42 -21.24 -4.00
N ALA A 188 11.65 -20.27 -3.52
CA ALA A 188 10.21 -20.37 -3.42
C ALA A 188 9.45 -20.06 -4.73
N LEU A 189 10.02 -19.21 -5.60
CA LEU A 189 9.39 -18.80 -6.86
C LEU A 189 10.05 -19.47 -8.10
N ARG A 190 10.58 -20.69 -7.93
CA ARG A 190 11.21 -21.41 -9.03
C ARG A 190 10.22 -21.92 -10.09
N PHE A 191 8.96 -22.11 -9.72
CA PHE A 191 7.89 -22.55 -10.60
C PHE A 191 6.89 -21.41 -10.84
N ARG A 192 6.37 -21.30 -12.07
CA ARG A 192 5.39 -20.28 -12.46
C ARG A 192 3.98 -20.61 -12.04
N GLY A 193 3.67 -21.92 -11.93
CA GLY A 193 2.36 -22.41 -11.55
C GLY A 193 2.35 -23.89 -11.27
N PRO A 194 1.22 -24.43 -10.78
CA PRO A 194 1.10 -25.82 -10.33
C PRO A 194 1.29 -26.84 -11.46
N ALA A 195 0.98 -26.46 -12.71
CA ALA A 195 1.14 -27.34 -13.88
C ALA A 195 2.59 -27.78 -14.10
N GLU A 196 3.58 -26.93 -13.79
CA GLU A 196 5.01 -27.27 -13.95
C GLU A 196 5.49 -28.39 -13.00
N ILE A 197 4.73 -28.68 -11.96
CA ILE A 197 5.03 -29.73 -10.97
C ILE A 197 3.94 -30.82 -10.92
N GLY A 198 3.12 -30.89 -11.99
CA GLY A 198 2.06 -31.89 -12.09
C GLY A 198 0.94 -31.74 -11.06
N GLN A 199 0.79 -30.55 -10.46
CA GLN A 199 -0.28 -30.23 -9.53
C GLN A 199 -1.39 -29.45 -10.22
N ARG A 200 -2.61 -29.54 -9.68
CA ARG A 200 -3.73 -28.66 -10.07
C ARG A 200 -3.78 -27.44 -9.16
N ARG A 201 -4.52 -26.40 -9.59
CA ARG A 201 -4.80 -25.22 -8.75
C ARG A 201 -5.45 -25.64 -7.45
N ASP A 202 -5.20 -24.93 -6.38
CA ASP A 202 -5.68 -25.23 -5.01
C ASP A 202 -5.20 -26.58 -4.41
N GLY A 203 -4.44 -27.39 -5.16
CA GLY A 203 -4.00 -28.73 -4.75
C GLY A 203 -5.10 -29.78 -4.79
N ASP A 204 -6.27 -29.47 -5.35
CA ASP A 204 -7.43 -30.35 -5.40
C ASP A 204 -7.39 -31.33 -6.57
N SER A 205 -7.94 -32.54 -6.32
CA SER A 205 -8.15 -33.56 -7.35
C SER A 205 -9.54 -33.49 -8.03
N THR A 206 -10.46 -32.71 -7.48
CA THR A 206 -11.84 -32.56 -7.97
C THR A 206 -11.96 -31.50 -9.06
N PRO A 207 -12.70 -31.79 -10.17
CA PRO A 207 -13.07 -30.76 -11.12
C PRO A 207 -13.91 -29.67 -10.45
N LEU A 208 -13.74 -28.42 -10.86
CA LEU A 208 -14.63 -27.34 -10.47
C LEU A 208 -16.04 -27.65 -10.99
N ASP A 209 -16.98 -27.90 -10.07
CA ASP A 209 -18.37 -27.57 -10.36
C ASP A 209 -18.39 -26.08 -10.66
N GLN A 210 -18.86 -25.73 -11.85
CA GLN A 210 -19.07 -24.33 -12.25
C GLN A 210 -20.03 -23.72 -11.24
N ALA A 211 -19.50 -23.15 -10.17
CA ALA A 211 -20.27 -22.36 -9.23
C ALA A 211 -20.94 -21.27 -10.07
N ALA A 212 -22.27 -21.35 -10.14
CA ALA A 212 -23.12 -20.47 -10.91
C ALA A 212 -22.63 -19.03 -10.76
N SER A 213 -22.26 -18.40 -11.87
CA SER A 213 -21.96 -16.98 -11.88
C SER A 213 -23.10 -16.24 -11.19
N PRO A 214 -22.82 -15.39 -10.18
CA PRO A 214 -23.88 -14.59 -9.56
C PRO A 214 -24.64 -13.89 -10.68
N LEU A 215 -25.97 -14.02 -10.69
CA LEU A 215 -26.90 -13.42 -11.65
C LEU A 215 -26.40 -12.04 -12.06
N ALA A 216 -26.12 -11.86 -13.34
CA ALA A 216 -25.65 -10.62 -13.92
C ALA A 216 -26.64 -9.51 -13.57
N ARG A 217 -26.25 -8.60 -12.69
CA ARG A 217 -27.07 -7.41 -12.38
C ARG A 217 -27.22 -6.60 -13.66
N PRO A 218 -28.43 -6.03 -13.93
CA PRO A 218 -28.61 -5.13 -15.07
C PRO A 218 -27.59 -3.99 -14.96
N ALA A 219 -26.85 -3.78 -16.04
CA ALA A 219 -25.82 -2.75 -16.10
C ALA A 219 -26.48 -1.37 -15.88
N PRO A 220 -25.87 -0.51 -15.04
CA PRO A 220 -26.39 0.85 -14.84
C PRO A 220 -26.42 1.61 -16.17
N THR A 221 -27.39 2.51 -16.35
CA THR A 221 -27.46 3.39 -17.52
C THR A 221 -26.14 4.17 -17.67
N GLN A 222 -25.77 4.53 -18.89
CA GLN A 222 -24.46 5.14 -19.21
C GLN A 222 -24.15 6.38 -18.36
N GLY A 223 -25.14 7.26 -18.10
CA GLY A 223 -24.97 8.43 -17.24
C GLY A 223 -24.70 8.06 -15.78
N LYS A 224 -25.47 7.14 -15.20
CA LYS A 224 -25.24 6.65 -13.84
C LYS A 224 -23.88 5.95 -13.71
N ARG A 225 -23.49 5.17 -14.70
CA ARG A 225 -22.20 4.49 -14.75
C ARG A 225 -21.05 5.48 -14.68
N ARG A 226 -21.13 6.60 -15.40
CA ARG A 226 -20.10 7.65 -15.40
C ARG A 226 -19.99 8.33 -14.02
N ILE A 227 -21.10 8.69 -13.39
CA ILE A 227 -21.12 9.28 -12.04
C ILE A 227 -20.52 8.32 -11.01
N LEU A 228 -20.92 7.05 -11.03
CA LEU A 228 -20.43 6.02 -10.12
C LEU A 228 -18.90 5.82 -10.24
N LEU A 229 -18.40 5.77 -11.48
CA LEU A 229 -16.95 5.58 -11.72
C LEU A 229 -16.13 6.78 -11.24
N TRP A 230 -16.51 7.98 -11.69
CA TRP A 230 -15.74 9.17 -11.36
C TRP A 230 -15.83 9.56 -9.89
N SER A 231 -17.00 9.40 -9.26
CA SER A 231 -17.11 9.63 -7.82
C SER A 231 -16.26 8.65 -6.98
N ALA A 232 -16.11 7.41 -7.43
CA ALA A 232 -15.21 6.46 -6.80
C ALA A 232 -13.73 6.82 -7.06
N ALA A 233 -13.37 7.09 -8.32
CA ALA A 233 -12.00 7.42 -8.70
C ALA A 233 -11.50 8.68 -7.97
N ILE A 234 -12.28 9.76 -7.99
CA ILE A 234 -11.95 11.04 -7.32
C ILE A 234 -11.89 10.83 -5.80
N GLY A 235 -12.91 10.18 -5.21
CA GLY A 235 -12.97 9.96 -3.78
C GLY A 235 -11.75 9.20 -3.24
N PHE A 236 -11.41 8.07 -3.87
CA PHE A 236 -10.21 7.31 -3.47
C PHE A 236 -8.91 7.99 -3.86
N ALA A 237 -8.85 8.74 -4.97
CA ALA A 237 -7.66 9.50 -5.34
C ALA A 237 -7.32 10.55 -4.29
N LEU A 238 -8.29 11.38 -3.88
CA LEU A 238 -8.10 12.39 -2.84
C LEU A 238 -7.72 11.78 -1.49
N GLY A 239 -8.46 10.73 -1.05
CA GLY A 239 -8.17 10.06 0.20
C GLY A 239 -6.80 9.41 0.24
N LEU A 240 -6.39 8.71 -0.84
CA LEU A 240 -5.07 8.08 -0.92
C LEU A 240 -3.93 9.09 -1.09
N THR A 241 -4.15 10.24 -1.74
CA THR A 241 -3.16 11.33 -1.80
C THR A 241 -2.81 11.80 -0.39
N VAL A 242 -3.82 12.10 0.41
CA VAL A 242 -3.60 12.51 1.80
C VAL A 242 -2.98 11.38 2.62
N GLN A 243 -3.45 10.15 2.44
CA GLN A 243 -2.93 9.00 3.19
C GLN A 243 -1.46 8.73 2.92
N ILE A 244 -1.02 8.75 1.66
CA ILE A 244 0.39 8.56 1.29
C ILE A 244 1.23 9.73 1.81
N GLY A 245 0.75 10.97 1.68
CA GLY A 245 1.39 12.14 2.26
C GLY A 245 1.54 12.02 3.78
N PHE A 246 0.48 11.71 4.50
CA PHE A 246 0.52 11.52 5.95
C PHE A 246 1.49 10.41 6.37
N ILE A 247 1.44 9.24 5.74
CA ILE A 247 2.35 8.13 6.05
C ILE A 247 3.81 8.55 5.82
N THR A 248 4.10 9.23 4.72
CA THR A 248 5.46 9.69 4.39
C THR A 248 6.00 10.70 5.40
N HIS A 249 5.15 11.58 5.92
CA HIS A 249 5.55 12.62 6.87
C HIS A 249 5.37 12.21 8.34
N HIS A 250 4.86 10.99 8.63
CA HIS A 250 4.43 10.60 9.96
C HIS A 250 5.56 10.60 11.00
N VAL A 251 6.76 10.08 10.66
CA VAL A 251 7.92 10.11 11.55
C VAL A 251 8.36 11.55 11.79
N THR A 252 8.49 12.36 10.74
CA THR A 252 8.89 13.78 10.83
C THR A 252 7.91 14.62 11.64
N LEU A 253 6.59 14.32 11.52
CA LEU A 253 5.54 14.96 12.31
C LEU A 253 5.61 14.60 13.80
N ALA A 254 5.90 13.34 14.10
CA ALA A 254 5.85 12.81 15.46
C ALA A 254 7.15 13.04 16.25
N GLN A 255 8.29 13.07 15.57
CA GLN A 255 9.60 13.13 16.20
C GLN A 255 9.83 14.33 17.15
N PRO A 256 9.38 15.57 16.88
CA PRO A 256 9.55 16.68 17.80
C PRO A 256 8.85 16.49 19.15
N MET A 257 7.75 15.72 19.17
CA MET A 257 6.94 15.50 20.38
C MET A 257 7.30 14.21 21.12
N LEU A 258 7.73 13.16 20.41
CA LEU A 258 7.90 11.82 20.96
C LEU A 258 9.35 11.32 20.88
N GLY A 259 10.25 12.08 20.29
CA GLY A 259 11.60 11.61 19.96
C GLY A 259 11.58 10.53 18.84
N THR A 260 12.75 10.11 18.39
CA THR A 260 12.87 9.17 17.27
C THR A 260 12.28 7.79 17.61
N ALA A 261 12.55 7.27 18.80
CA ALA A 261 12.00 5.99 19.23
C ALA A 261 10.48 6.01 19.36
N GLY A 262 9.92 7.07 20.00
CA GLY A 262 8.48 7.26 20.15
C GLY A 262 7.76 7.41 18.81
N ALA A 263 8.35 8.13 17.86
CA ALA A 263 7.82 8.26 16.50
C ALA A 263 7.77 6.90 15.77
N GLY A 264 8.82 6.09 15.90
CA GLY A 264 8.85 4.73 15.35
C GLY A 264 7.78 3.82 15.96
N LEU A 265 7.60 3.86 17.28
CA LEU A 265 6.54 3.13 17.99
C LEU A 265 5.14 3.58 17.56
N LEU A 266 4.95 4.89 17.34
CA LEU A 266 3.68 5.42 16.86
C LEU A 266 3.35 4.91 15.45
N VAL A 267 4.32 4.86 14.54
CA VAL A 267 4.12 4.28 13.20
C VAL A 267 3.76 2.80 13.30
N SER A 268 4.44 2.05 14.18
CA SER A 268 4.11 0.64 14.44
C SER A 268 2.69 0.46 14.96
N ALA A 269 2.29 1.26 15.94
CA ALA A 269 0.95 1.22 16.51
C ALA A 269 -0.12 1.61 15.47
N THR A 270 0.16 2.61 14.62
CA THR A 270 -0.68 2.98 13.47
C THR A 270 -0.81 1.83 12.47
N GLY A 271 0.29 1.12 12.21
CA GLY A 271 0.28 -0.10 11.38
C GLY A 271 -0.55 -1.23 11.98
N LEU A 272 -0.50 -1.39 13.30
CA LEU A 272 -1.31 -2.38 14.02
C LEU A 272 -2.80 -2.05 13.93
N THR A 273 -3.19 -0.79 14.13
CA THR A 273 -4.60 -0.38 13.98
C THR A 273 -5.08 -0.51 12.53
N ALA A 274 -4.23 -0.28 11.53
CA ALA A 274 -4.54 -0.56 10.13
C ALA A 274 -4.78 -2.06 9.87
N PHE A 275 -4.01 -2.93 10.50
CA PHE A 275 -4.22 -4.38 10.44
C PHE A 275 -5.55 -4.78 11.06
N VAL A 276 -5.87 -4.27 12.27
CA VAL A 276 -7.17 -4.50 12.93
C VAL A 276 -8.31 -4.01 12.04
N GLY A 277 -8.19 -2.82 11.45
CA GLY A 277 -9.16 -2.27 10.51
C GLY A 277 -9.44 -3.21 9.32
N ARG A 278 -8.40 -3.83 8.75
CA ARG A 278 -8.57 -4.83 7.67
C ARG A 278 -9.29 -6.09 8.13
N LEU A 279 -9.01 -6.57 9.34
CA LEU A 279 -9.71 -7.73 9.91
C LEU A 279 -11.19 -7.46 10.14
N VAL A 280 -11.52 -6.27 10.68
CA VAL A 280 -12.91 -5.84 10.87
C VAL A 280 -13.60 -5.71 9.51
N LEU A 281 -12.95 -5.04 8.55
CA LEU A 281 -13.50 -4.91 7.19
C LEU A 281 -13.83 -6.27 6.57
N ALA A 282 -12.94 -7.25 6.69
CA ALA A 282 -13.15 -8.58 6.14
C ALA A 282 -14.40 -9.28 6.69
N ARG A 283 -14.81 -8.94 7.92
CA ARG A 283 -16.04 -9.48 8.53
C ARG A 283 -17.32 -8.76 8.11
N ILE A 284 -17.25 -7.44 7.92
CA ILE A 284 -18.44 -6.60 7.72
C ILE A 284 -18.69 -6.22 6.27
N VAL A 285 -17.67 -6.31 5.41
CA VAL A 285 -17.73 -5.77 4.04
C VAL A 285 -18.95 -6.27 3.26
N ASP A 286 -19.33 -7.53 3.41
CA ASP A 286 -20.46 -8.11 2.69
C ASP A 286 -21.84 -7.72 3.22
N GLN A 287 -21.90 -7.18 4.43
CA GLN A 287 -23.14 -6.84 5.13
C GLN A 287 -23.50 -5.34 5.01
N VAL A 288 -22.55 -4.50 4.57
CA VAL A 288 -22.69 -3.03 4.60
C VAL A 288 -22.63 -2.42 3.20
N ASN A 289 -23.17 -1.20 3.10
CA ASN A 289 -22.97 -0.38 1.90
C ASN A 289 -21.52 0.13 1.90
N VAL A 290 -20.70 -0.40 0.98
CA VAL A 290 -19.25 -0.14 0.93
C VAL A 290 -18.90 1.33 0.67
N ARG A 291 -19.74 2.09 -0.06
CA ARG A 291 -19.53 3.52 -0.25
C ARG A 291 -19.79 4.34 1.01
N ARG A 292 -20.88 4.02 1.72
CA ARG A 292 -21.17 4.65 3.00
C ARG A 292 -20.10 4.34 4.04
N LEU A 293 -19.63 3.10 4.07
CA LEU A 293 -18.50 2.72 4.92
C LEU A 293 -17.25 3.52 4.56
N ALA A 294 -16.90 3.64 3.27
CA ALA A 294 -15.74 4.41 2.85
C ALA A 294 -15.87 5.91 3.22
N TRP A 295 -17.05 6.48 3.06
CA TRP A 295 -17.35 7.84 3.52
C TRP A 295 -17.16 8.00 5.04
N LEU A 296 -17.73 7.10 5.85
CA LEU A 296 -17.58 7.12 7.32
C LEU A 296 -16.10 7.02 7.74
N ILE A 297 -15.33 6.14 7.10
CA ILE A 297 -13.89 5.99 7.36
C ILE A 297 -13.13 7.26 6.98
N MET A 298 -13.43 7.88 5.85
CA MET A 298 -12.78 9.14 5.46
C MET A 298 -13.20 10.29 6.39
N THR A 299 -14.44 10.32 6.88
CA THR A 299 -14.87 11.29 7.91
C THR A 299 -14.06 11.08 9.20
N LEU A 300 -13.85 9.85 9.61
CA LEU A 300 -13.02 9.51 10.77
C LEU A 300 -11.55 9.94 10.57
N GLN A 301 -11.00 9.75 9.37
CA GLN A 301 -9.66 10.23 9.04
C GLN A 301 -9.59 11.77 9.01
N THR A 302 -10.61 12.43 8.49
CA THR A 302 -10.73 13.91 8.50
C THR A 302 -10.69 14.45 9.92
N THR A 303 -11.49 13.88 10.84
CA THR A 303 -11.50 14.33 12.25
C THR A 303 -10.17 14.09 12.94
N ALA A 304 -9.48 12.99 12.63
CA ALA A 304 -8.16 12.70 13.17
C ALA A 304 -7.11 13.73 12.70
N LEU A 305 -7.06 14.05 11.40
CA LEU A 305 -6.15 15.08 10.87
C LEU A 305 -6.44 16.46 11.47
N LEU A 306 -7.72 16.81 11.56
CA LEU A 306 -8.14 18.08 12.14
C LEU A 306 -7.77 18.18 13.62
N ALA A 307 -7.92 17.09 14.39
CA ALA A 307 -7.51 17.06 15.78
C ALA A 307 -6.01 17.32 15.94
N ILE A 308 -5.15 16.69 15.13
CA ILE A 308 -3.70 16.94 15.18
C ILE A 308 -3.38 18.40 14.79
N ALA A 309 -4.11 18.96 13.82
CA ALA A 309 -3.88 20.33 13.37
C ALA A 309 -4.24 21.38 14.44
N LEU A 310 -5.37 21.17 15.15
CA LEU A 310 -5.89 22.15 16.11
C LEU A 310 -5.29 22.00 17.52
N TRP A 311 -4.93 20.78 17.91
CA TRP A 311 -4.37 20.48 19.24
C TRP A 311 -3.07 19.66 19.10
N PRO A 312 -1.94 20.31 18.71
CA PRO A 312 -0.67 19.61 18.46
C PRO A 312 0.02 19.21 19.77
N THR A 313 -0.57 18.25 20.48
CA THR A 313 -0.03 17.66 21.73
C THR A 313 0.24 16.18 21.53
N ALA A 314 1.21 15.62 22.28
CA ALA A 314 1.58 14.22 22.16
C ALA A 314 0.37 13.25 22.36
N PRO A 315 -0.51 13.42 23.36
CA PRO A 315 -1.67 12.54 23.51
C PRO A 315 -2.64 12.59 22.31
N VAL A 316 -2.90 13.78 21.78
CA VAL A 316 -3.79 13.96 20.61
C VAL A 316 -3.15 13.35 19.37
N LEU A 317 -1.85 13.59 19.14
CA LEU A 317 -1.12 12.98 18.03
C LEU A 317 -1.20 11.46 18.09
N ILE A 318 -0.98 10.85 19.27
CA ILE A 318 -1.05 9.40 19.43
C ILE A 318 -2.47 8.90 19.14
N ALA A 319 -3.47 9.43 19.82
CA ALA A 319 -4.87 9.00 19.68
C ALA A 319 -5.36 9.15 18.22
N ALA A 320 -5.14 10.32 17.63
CA ALA A 320 -5.54 10.61 16.25
C ALA A 320 -4.80 9.74 15.22
N SER A 321 -3.50 9.47 15.41
CA SER A 321 -2.74 8.56 14.54
C SER A 321 -3.27 7.13 14.59
N LEU A 322 -3.69 6.63 15.76
CA LEU A 322 -4.30 5.31 15.88
C LEU A 322 -5.67 5.25 15.18
N VAL A 323 -6.49 6.28 15.33
CA VAL A 323 -7.77 6.43 14.64
C VAL A 323 -7.56 6.51 13.13
N TYR A 324 -6.61 7.32 12.67
CA TYR A 324 -6.26 7.44 11.26
C TYR A 324 -5.76 6.10 10.70
N GLY A 325 -4.91 5.41 11.46
CA GLY A 325 -4.36 4.11 11.13
C GLY A 325 -5.45 3.07 10.88
N TYR A 326 -6.47 3.01 11.72
CA TYR A 326 -7.62 2.12 11.51
C TYR A 326 -8.26 2.33 10.13
N GLY A 327 -8.36 3.59 9.67
CA GLY A 327 -8.87 3.96 8.34
C GLY A 327 -7.97 3.54 7.18
N ILE A 328 -6.64 3.51 7.36
CA ILE A 328 -5.67 3.13 6.32
C ILE A 328 -6.00 1.75 5.72
N GLY A 329 -6.30 0.77 6.57
CA GLY A 329 -6.66 -0.57 6.16
C GLY A 329 -7.92 -0.64 5.30
N HIS A 330 -8.88 0.25 5.54
CA HIS A 330 -10.14 0.32 4.81
C HIS A 330 -9.98 1.00 3.45
N VAL A 331 -9.41 2.20 3.41
CA VAL A 331 -9.32 3.02 2.19
C VAL A 331 -8.56 2.30 1.08
N THR A 332 -7.45 1.64 1.42
CA THR A 332 -6.66 0.87 0.45
C THR A 332 -7.39 -0.35 -0.12
N THR A 333 -8.37 -0.90 0.60
CA THR A 333 -9.07 -2.15 0.23
C THR A 333 -10.42 -1.87 -0.43
N LEU A 334 -11.12 -0.80 -0.04
CA LEU A 334 -12.48 -0.53 -0.50
C LEU A 334 -12.58 -0.11 -1.96
N GLY A 335 -11.56 0.52 -2.56
CA GLY A 335 -11.59 0.97 -3.95
C GLY A 335 -11.96 -0.15 -4.94
N PRO A 336 -11.18 -1.24 -5.03
CA PRO A 336 -11.54 -2.37 -5.89
C PRO A 336 -12.87 -3.03 -5.52
N VAL A 337 -13.23 -3.08 -4.23
CA VAL A 337 -14.50 -3.68 -3.77
C VAL A 337 -15.70 -2.87 -4.28
N VAL A 338 -15.65 -1.54 -4.18
CA VAL A 338 -16.70 -0.64 -4.71
C VAL A 338 -16.91 -0.87 -6.20
N VAL A 339 -15.83 -0.80 -6.99
CA VAL A 339 -15.92 -0.97 -8.45
C VAL A 339 -16.43 -2.36 -8.82
N ARG A 340 -15.95 -3.43 -8.17
CA ARG A 340 -16.41 -4.79 -8.46
C ARG A 340 -17.88 -5.01 -8.17
N ARG A 341 -18.41 -4.41 -7.10
CA ARG A 341 -19.84 -4.53 -6.72
C ARG A 341 -20.77 -3.78 -7.63
N GLU A 342 -20.33 -2.63 -8.14
CA GLU A 342 -21.17 -1.74 -8.95
C GLU A 342 -21.16 -2.07 -10.44
N PHE A 343 -20.02 -2.53 -10.96
CA PHE A 343 -19.83 -2.80 -12.38
C PHE A 343 -19.80 -4.29 -12.74
N GLY A 344 -19.76 -5.17 -11.73
CA GLY A 344 -19.71 -6.61 -11.92
C GLY A 344 -18.32 -7.13 -12.30
N ALA A 345 -18.16 -8.47 -12.26
CA ALA A 345 -16.86 -9.13 -12.50
C ALA A 345 -16.39 -8.96 -13.96
N ALA A 346 -17.30 -9.04 -14.94
CA ALA A 346 -16.96 -8.97 -16.37
C ALA A 346 -16.38 -7.59 -16.79
N ALA A 347 -16.88 -6.49 -16.23
CA ALA A 347 -16.41 -5.15 -16.53
C ALA A 347 -15.33 -4.65 -15.56
N PHE A 348 -15.01 -5.41 -14.52
CA PHE A 348 -14.14 -5.00 -13.44
C PHE A 348 -12.74 -4.60 -13.92
N GLY A 349 -12.09 -5.43 -14.74
CA GLY A 349 -10.70 -5.20 -15.16
C GLY A 349 -10.51 -3.87 -15.89
N ALA A 350 -11.33 -3.60 -16.90
CA ALA A 350 -11.24 -2.35 -17.67
C ALA A 350 -11.65 -1.12 -16.82
N THR A 351 -12.73 -1.25 -16.04
CA THR A 351 -13.30 -0.14 -15.26
C THR A 351 -12.39 0.21 -14.08
N TYR A 352 -11.94 -0.80 -13.33
CA TYR A 352 -11.03 -0.58 -12.22
C TYR A 352 -9.64 -0.15 -12.68
N GLY A 353 -9.14 -0.69 -13.80
CA GLY A 353 -7.86 -0.28 -14.37
C GLY A 353 -7.80 1.22 -14.69
N ALA A 354 -8.87 1.78 -15.28
CA ALA A 354 -8.97 3.21 -15.54
C ALA A 354 -9.01 4.04 -14.23
N ALA A 355 -9.84 3.63 -13.26
CA ALA A 355 -9.92 4.30 -11.96
C ALA A 355 -8.59 4.20 -11.19
N ALA A 356 -7.96 3.02 -11.16
CA ALA A 356 -6.71 2.79 -10.46
C ALA A 356 -5.55 3.65 -11.02
N THR A 357 -5.51 3.88 -12.33
CA THR A 357 -4.51 4.77 -12.94
C THR A 357 -4.65 6.18 -12.41
N VAL A 358 -5.87 6.73 -12.39
CA VAL A 358 -6.13 8.07 -11.84
C VAL A 358 -5.78 8.12 -10.36
N ILE A 359 -6.22 7.13 -9.59
CA ILE A 359 -5.96 7.05 -8.15
C ILE A 359 -4.45 7.03 -7.87
N GLN A 360 -3.70 6.18 -8.56
CA GLN A 360 -2.26 6.03 -8.31
C GLN A 360 -1.45 7.25 -8.74
N LEU A 361 -1.73 7.81 -9.92
CA LEU A 361 -1.03 9.01 -10.39
C LEU A 361 -1.30 10.20 -9.47
N THR A 362 -2.55 10.40 -9.05
CA THR A 362 -2.90 11.51 -8.14
C THR A 362 -2.28 11.30 -6.76
N SER A 363 -2.39 10.10 -6.21
CA SER A 363 -1.88 9.81 -4.86
C SER A 363 -0.36 9.86 -4.76
N ALA A 364 0.35 9.69 -5.87
CA ALA A 364 1.81 9.84 -5.93
C ALA A 364 2.29 11.24 -5.49
N PHE A 365 1.48 12.28 -5.68
CA PHE A 365 1.81 13.64 -5.28
C PHE A 365 1.64 13.93 -3.78
N GLY A 366 1.09 12.99 -3.01
CA GLY A 366 0.89 13.15 -1.57
C GLY A 366 2.13 13.64 -0.81
N PRO A 367 3.31 13.00 -0.93
CA PRO A 367 4.51 13.43 -0.25
C PRO A 367 4.94 14.86 -0.60
N ALA A 368 4.99 15.21 -1.89
CA ALA A 368 5.36 16.56 -2.31
C ALA A 368 4.37 17.63 -1.82
N LEU A 369 3.07 17.32 -1.85
CA LEU A 369 2.03 18.22 -1.34
C LEU A 369 2.25 18.55 0.14
N PHE A 370 2.46 17.53 0.98
CA PHE A 370 2.71 17.71 2.41
C PHE A 370 4.03 18.45 2.67
N GLY A 371 5.09 18.14 1.92
CA GLY A 371 6.39 18.82 2.01
C GLY A 371 6.28 20.29 1.64
N PHE A 372 5.65 20.59 0.51
CA PHE A 372 5.41 21.95 0.06
C PHE A 372 4.59 22.78 1.08
N LEU A 373 3.48 22.23 1.56
CA LEU A 373 2.64 22.91 2.55
C LEU A 373 3.41 23.15 3.85
N ARG A 374 4.17 22.17 4.32
CA ARG A 374 4.97 22.29 5.54
C ARG A 374 6.01 23.40 5.43
N ASP A 375 6.74 23.46 4.31
CA ASP A 375 7.78 24.46 4.12
C ASP A 375 7.21 25.86 3.85
N SER A 376 6.08 25.95 3.13
CA SER A 376 5.39 27.23 2.88
C SER A 376 4.79 27.86 4.14
N PHE A 377 4.29 27.05 5.07
CA PHE A 377 3.63 27.53 6.30
C PHE A 377 4.53 27.43 7.55
N GLY A 378 5.76 26.94 7.42
CA GLY A 378 6.68 26.76 8.54
C GLY A 378 6.28 25.69 9.54
N GLY A 379 5.29 24.82 9.22
CA GLY A 379 4.80 23.76 10.10
C GLY A 379 3.70 22.92 9.49
N TYR A 380 3.32 21.84 10.18
CA TYR A 380 2.33 20.88 9.67
C TYR A 380 0.88 21.32 9.89
N GLY A 381 0.56 22.23 10.83
CA GLY A 381 -0.82 22.58 11.20
C GLY A 381 -1.69 23.00 10.02
N PRO A 382 -1.34 24.05 9.25
CA PRO A 382 -2.12 24.48 8.07
C PRO A 382 -2.19 23.39 6.99
N GLY A 383 -1.10 22.65 6.77
CA GLY A 383 -1.07 21.54 5.81
C GLY A 383 -2.04 20.42 6.19
N LEU A 384 -2.15 20.08 7.48
CA LEU A 384 -3.11 19.08 7.98
C LEU A 384 -4.55 19.56 7.90
N MET A 385 -4.83 20.88 8.05
CA MET A 385 -6.16 21.44 7.81
C MET A 385 -6.57 21.30 6.35
N ILE A 386 -5.67 21.60 5.41
CA ILE A 386 -5.91 21.41 3.98
C ILE A 386 -6.11 19.91 3.69
N ALA A 387 -5.27 19.05 4.23
CA ALA A 387 -5.38 17.61 4.07
C ALA A 387 -6.71 17.06 4.61
N SER A 388 -7.19 17.59 5.75
CA SER A 388 -8.50 17.23 6.29
C SER A 388 -9.65 17.61 5.35
N LEU A 389 -9.60 18.83 4.77
CA LEU A 389 -10.57 19.26 3.77
C LEU A 389 -10.55 18.39 2.51
N VAL A 390 -9.37 18.06 1.99
CA VAL A 390 -9.20 17.18 0.82
C VAL A 390 -9.78 15.80 1.11
N THR A 391 -9.53 15.24 2.31
CA THR A 391 -10.10 13.95 2.71
C THR A 391 -11.61 14.01 2.83
N ALA A 392 -12.15 15.09 3.39
CA ALA A 392 -13.60 15.31 3.49
C ALA A 392 -14.27 15.39 2.12
N LEU A 393 -13.66 16.12 1.17
CA LEU A 393 -14.14 16.20 -0.23
C LEU A 393 -14.10 14.83 -0.91
N GLY A 394 -13.06 14.04 -0.66
CA GLY A 394 -12.97 12.64 -1.11
C GLY A 394 -14.12 11.79 -0.57
N GLY A 395 -14.38 11.90 0.74
CA GLY A 395 -15.50 11.22 1.41
C GLY A 395 -16.87 11.65 0.84
N LEU A 396 -17.07 12.97 0.66
CA LEU A 396 -18.29 13.50 0.08
C LEU A 396 -18.55 12.98 -1.35
N SER A 397 -17.50 12.89 -2.17
CA SER A 397 -17.60 12.31 -3.52
C SER A 397 -18.10 10.86 -3.46
N LEU A 398 -17.62 10.04 -2.53
CA LEU A 398 -18.09 8.67 -2.32
C LEU A 398 -19.54 8.64 -1.82
N PHE A 399 -19.90 9.55 -0.91
CA PHE A 399 -21.27 9.66 -0.40
C PHE A 399 -22.28 10.02 -1.51
N ILE A 400 -21.98 11.01 -2.35
CA ILE A 400 -22.79 11.37 -3.53
C ILE A 400 -23.00 10.15 -4.42
N GLY A 401 -21.93 9.40 -4.72
CA GLY A 401 -22.05 8.15 -5.46
C GLY A 401 -22.96 7.12 -4.77
N SER A 402 -23.00 7.10 -3.43
CA SER A 402 -23.87 6.19 -2.67
C SER A 402 -25.37 6.51 -2.81
N LEU A 403 -25.71 7.76 -3.09
CA LEU A 403 -27.09 8.20 -3.32
C LEU A 403 -27.61 7.77 -4.71
N VAL A 404 -26.70 7.69 -5.68
CA VAL A 404 -27.01 7.23 -7.04
C VAL A 404 -27.12 5.71 -7.11
N PHE A 405 -26.32 5.01 -6.33
CA PHE A 405 -26.31 3.54 -6.21
C PHE A 405 -27.35 3.09 -5.17
N ARG A 406 -28.54 2.74 -5.63
CA ARG A 406 -29.52 2.01 -4.79
C ARG A 406 -29.27 0.50 -4.95
N PRO A 407 -28.86 -0.23 -3.91
CA PRO A 407 -28.86 -1.70 -3.97
C PRO A 407 -30.32 -2.14 -4.19
N ALA A 408 -30.54 -3.01 -5.20
CA ALA A 408 -31.84 -3.59 -5.43
C ALA A 408 -32.29 -4.38 -4.18
N GLY A 409 -33.37 -3.94 -3.53
CA GLY A 409 -34.24 -4.68 -2.64
C GLY A 409 -33.66 -5.18 -1.33
N ARG A 410 -33.82 -4.40 -0.25
CA ARG A 410 -34.45 -4.91 0.97
C ARG A 410 -35.78 -4.18 1.07
N SER A 411 -36.81 -4.74 0.43
CA SER A 411 -38.19 -4.52 0.80
C SER A 411 -38.51 -5.41 1.97
#